data_fa6253d4e50a4a37f499c563ebba0a86
#
_entry.id   fa6253d4e50a4a37f499c563ebba0a86
#
_cell.length_a   1.000
_cell.length_b   1.000
_cell.length_c   1.000
_cell.angle_alpha   90.00
_cell.angle_beta   90.00
_cell.angle_gamma   90.00
#
_symmetry.space_group_name_H-M   'P 1'
#
loop_
_entity.id
_entity.type
_entity.pdbx_description
1 polymer ?
#
loop_
_entity_poly.entity_id
_entity_poly.type
_entity_poly.pdbx_seq_one_letter_code
_entity_poly.pdbx_strand_id
1 'polypeptide(L)'
;KNRFMANLFQCFRDTKFMLTTLQVFESQDKERFDRFQTYLNTIVDRDIYFHLGNYAIAAEYAYIATQVFSGSKILESNFIDLKGKYGSKYDSLINKLQDPKIIDKLEKITDVENLDYTDLILKYDSPTTFFYVDPPYWKTEDYYSNHDFDSDDHDTLVTHLKRIKGKFALSYYDFDLLSEWLPKDKYRWESKEFNKAAGAQKGKKQNKGTELLIMNY
;
A
#
# COMPACT_ATOMS: atom_id res chain seq x y z
N LYS A 1 6.13 6.73 -4.58
CA LYS A 1 6.33 5.78 -5.71
C LYS A 1 7.11 4.56 -5.24
N ASN A 2 6.44 3.45 -4.97
CA ASN A 2 7.10 2.19 -4.59
C ASN A 2 7.07 1.21 -5.76
N ARG A 3 8.18 1.13 -6.52
CA ARG A 3 8.30 0.28 -7.72
C ARG A 3 8.13 -1.20 -7.41
N PHE A 4 8.64 -1.66 -6.27
CA PHE A 4 8.51 -3.07 -5.86
C PHE A 4 7.05 -3.43 -5.58
N MET A 5 6.33 -2.53 -4.92
CA MET A 5 4.89 -2.72 -4.67
C MET A 5 4.09 -2.71 -5.97
N ALA A 6 4.36 -1.76 -6.87
CA ALA A 6 3.71 -1.72 -8.18
C ALA A 6 3.99 -3.00 -8.99
N ASN A 7 5.25 -3.45 -9.03
CA ASN A 7 5.61 -4.71 -9.68
C ASN A 7 4.91 -5.93 -9.05
N LEU A 8 4.80 -5.97 -7.72
CA LEU A 8 4.12 -7.03 -7.00
C LEU A 8 2.64 -7.10 -7.39
N PHE A 9 1.93 -5.97 -7.39
CA PHE A 9 0.52 -5.93 -7.81
C PHE A 9 0.35 -6.27 -9.30
N GLN A 10 1.26 -5.84 -10.16
CA GLN A 10 1.25 -6.23 -11.57
C GLN A 10 1.38 -7.74 -11.73
N CYS A 11 2.25 -8.40 -10.96
CA CYS A 11 2.42 -9.85 -10.99
C CYS A 11 1.24 -10.60 -10.37
N PHE A 12 0.58 -10.04 -9.36
CA PHE A 12 -0.61 -10.65 -8.75
C PHE A 12 -1.81 -10.75 -9.71
N ARG A 13 -1.84 -10.01 -10.80
CA ARG A 13 -2.88 -10.14 -11.84
C ARG A 13 -2.86 -11.52 -12.51
N ASP A 14 -1.69 -12.13 -12.64
CA ASP A 14 -1.56 -13.56 -12.96
C ASP A 14 -1.26 -14.34 -11.67
N THR A 15 -2.31 -14.51 -10.87
CA THR A 15 -2.23 -15.14 -9.56
C THR A 15 -1.68 -16.56 -9.63
N LYS A 16 -2.01 -17.31 -10.69
CA LYS A 16 -1.55 -18.70 -10.87
C LYS A 16 -0.03 -18.76 -11.05
N PHE A 17 0.52 -17.92 -11.93
CA PHE A 17 1.95 -17.89 -12.16
C PHE A 17 2.71 -17.35 -10.96
N MET A 18 2.18 -16.30 -10.30
CA MET A 18 2.76 -15.75 -9.09
C MET A 18 2.78 -16.77 -7.95
N LEU A 19 1.70 -17.52 -7.75
CA LEU A 19 1.62 -18.58 -6.76
C LEU A 19 2.70 -19.65 -7.01
N THR A 20 2.84 -20.11 -8.26
CA THR A 20 3.87 -21.10 -8.65
C THR A 20 5.27 -20.58 -8.35
N THR A 21 5.54 -19.28 -8.60
CA THR A 21 6.83 -18.66 -8.31
C THR A 21 7.12 -18.59 -6.81
N LEU A 22 6.10 -18.26 -6.00
CA LEU A 22 6.24 -18.20 -4.55
C LEU A 22 6.42 -19.58 -3.92
N GLN A 23 5.73 -20.60 -4.40
CA GLN A 23 5.76 -21.95 -3.81
C GLN A 23 7.13 -22.65 -3.84
N VAL A 24 8.10 -22.13 -4.59
CA VAL A 24 9.48 -22.65 -4.59
C VAL A 24 10.29 -22.20 -3.37
N PHE A 25 9.78 -21.26 -2.57
CA PHE A 25 10.47 -20.76 -1.40
C PHE A 25 9.95 -21.43 -0.13
N GLU A 26 10.87 -21.87 0.73
CA GLU A 26 10.53 -22.27 2.10
C GLU A 26 10.31 -21.02 2.96
N SER A 27 9.29 -21.07 3.82
CA SER A 27 9.03 -19.99 4.78
C SER A 27 10.11 -19.96 5.88
N GLN A 28 10.39 -18.77 6.43
CA GLN A 28 11.26 -18.58 7.59
C GLN A 28 12.74 -19.00 7.38
N ASP A 29 13.27 -18.74 6.19
CA ASP A 29 14.67 -18.92 5.85
C ASP A 29 15.42 -17.58 5.91
N LYS A 30 16.21 -17.38 6.97
CA LYS A 30 16.96 -16.14 7.19
C LYS A 30 18.05 -15.90 6.13
N GLU A 31 18.74 -16.93 5.69
CA GLU A 31 19.80 -16.78 4.67
C GLU A 31 19.19 -16.31 3.34
N ARG A 32 18.06 -16.88 2.97
CA ARG A 32 17.28 -16.44 1.80
C ARG A 32 16.82 -15.00 1.93
N PHE A 33 16.29 -14.64 3.12
CA PHE A 33 15.88 -13.27 3.41
C PHE A 33 17.03 -12.28 3.21
N ASP A 34 18.19 -12.53 3.83
CA ASP A 34 19.35 -11.66 3.76
C ASP A 34 19.86 -11.52 2.31
N ARG A 35 19.88 -12.61 1.54
CA ARG A 35 20.25 -12.61 0.12
C ARG A 35 19.29 -11.78 -0.73
N PHE A 36 17.99 -11.95 -0.57
CA PHE A 36 16.98 -11.20 -1.31
C PHE A 36 17.02 -9.72 -0.95
N GLN A 37 17.11 -9.39 0.34
CA GLN A 37 17.22 -8.03 0.80
C GLN A 37 18.45 -7.33 0.22
N THR A 38 19.60 -7.98 0.25
CA THR A 38 20.83 -7.46 -0.33
C THR A 38 20.64 -7.21 -1.82
N TYR A 39 20.12 -8.16 -2.58
CA TYR A 39 19.89 -8.01 -4.01
C TYR A 39 18.92 -6.87 -4.31
N LEU A 40 17.74 -6.81 -3.68
CA LEU A 40 16.76 -5.76 -3.94
C LEU A 40 17.31 -4.36 -3.60
N ASN A 41 18.12 -4.23 -2.55
CA ASN A 41 18.81 -2.97 -2.23
C ASN A 41 19.85 -2.57 -3.30
N THR A 42 20.44 -3.51 -4.03
CA THR A 42 21.37 -3.16 -5.14
C THR A 42 20.66 -2.65 -6.38
N ILE A 43 19.37 -2.94 -6.54
CA ILE A 43 18.60 -2.58 -7.73
C ILE A 43 17.56 -1.49 -7.48
N VAL A 44 17.36 -1.04 -6.24
CA VAL A 44 16.31 -0.08 -5.86
C VAL A 44 16.38 1.21 -6.68
N ASP A 45 17.57 1.70 -6.98
CA ASP A 45 17.79 2.94 -7.74
C ASP A 45 18.13 2.70 -9.22
N ARG A 46 18.04 1.45 -9.71
CA ARG A 46 18.44 1.09 -11.07
C ARG A 46 17.22 0.89 -11.96
N ASP A 47 16.86 1.89 -12.75
CA ASP A 47 15.73 1.85 -13.68
C ASP A 47 15.78 0.72 -14.70
N ILE A 48 16.98 0.34 -15.13
CA ILE A 48 17.19 -0.69 -16.17
C ILE A 48 16.72 -2.10 -15.78
N TYR A 49 16.58 -2.37 -14.48
CA TYR A 49 16.13 -3.68 -13.98
C TYR A 49 14.64 -3.71 -13.64
N PHE A 50 13.97 -2.57 -13.73
CA PHE A 50 12.59 -2.45 -13.29
C PHE A 50 11.61 -2.44 -14.45
N HIS A 51 11.20 -3.62 -14.86
CA HIS A 51 10.00 -3.79 -15.70
C HIS A 51 8.84 -4.27 -14.80
N LEU A 52 7.71 -3.61 -14.88
CA LEU A 52 6.49 -4.15 -14.26
C LEU A 52 6.20 -5.53 -14.88
N GLY A 53 5.91 -6.51 -14.03
CA GLY A 53 5.72 -7.89 -14.45
C GLY A 53 6.96 -8.79 -14.26
N ASN A 54 8.00 -8.32 -13.55
CA ASN A 54 9.12 -9.16 -13.16
C ASN A 54 8.75 -10.04 -11.94
N TYR A 55 8.36 -11.27 -12.21
CA TYR A 55 7.89 -12.22 -11.18
C TYR A 55 8.96 -12.61 -10.18
N ALA A 56 10.23 -12.70 -10.58
CA ALA A 56 11.31 -13.03 -9.65
C ALA A 56 11.47 -11.91 -8.59
N ILE A 57 11.59 -10.66 -9.04
CA ILE A 57 11.64 -9.50 -8.14
C ILE A 57 10.38 -9.39 -7.28
N ALA A 58 9.20 -9.63 -7.85
CA ALA A 58 7.94 -9.61 -7.11
C ALA A 58 7.90 -10.67 -6.00
N ALA A 59 8.36 -11.89 -6.30
CA ALA A 59 8.39 -12.98 -5.33
C ALA A 59 9.41 -12.73 -4.20
N GLU A 60 10.59 -12.23 -4.53
CA GLU A 60 11.62 -11.86 -3.55
C GLU A 60 11.11 -10.73 -2.63
N TYR A 61 10.49 -9.70 -3.19
CA TYR A 61 9.92 -8.61 -2.41
C TYR A 61 8.76 -9.08 -1.51
N ALA A 62 7.84 -9.90 -2.03
CA ALA A 62 6.76 -10.50 -1.25
C ALA A 62 7.30 -11.36 -0.11
N TYR A 63 8.36 -12.14 -0.38
CA TYR A 63 9.02 -12.95 0.64
C TYR A 63 9.53 -12.07 1.80
N ILE A 64 10.30 -11.03 1.50
CA ILE A 64 10.83 -10.10 2.52
C ILE A 64 9.68 -9.42 3.27
N ALA A 65 8.67 -8.90 2.57
CA ALA A 65 7.54 -8.20 3.17
C ALA A 65 6.76 -9.05 4.18
N THR A 66 6.76 -10.37 4.00
CA THR A 66 6.13 -11.31 4.94
C THR A 66 6.99 -11.71 6.12
N GLN A 67 8.30 -11.42 6.08
CA GLN A 67 9.27 -11.80 7.13
C GLN A 67 9.66 -10.61 8.03
N VAL A 68 9.03 -9.45 7.86
CA VAL A 68 9.29 -8.25 8.68
C VAL A 68 8.08 -7.88 9.53
N PHE A 69 8.31 -7.12 10.59
CA PHE A 69 7.23 -6.70 11.51
C PHE A 69 6.32 -5.66 10.89
N SER A 70 6.88 -4.65 10.24
CA SER A 70 6.17 -3.49 9.69
C SER A 70 6.22 -3.46 8.17
N GLY A 71 5.17 -2.98 7.54
CA GLY A 71 5.13 -2.70 6.10
C GLY A 71 5.91 -1.45 5.67
N SER A 72 6.33 -0.61 6.63
CA SER A 72 7.23 0.51 6.38
C SER A 72 8.68 0.03 6.34
N LYS A 73 9.51 0.61 5.47
CA LYS A 73 10.95 0.30 5.38
C LYS A 73 11.28 -1.19 5.22
N ILE A 74 10.51 -1.90 4.38
CA ILE A 74 10.63 -3.36 4.19
C ILE A 74 12.08 -3.77 3.91
N LEU A 75 12.78 -3.06 3.02
CA LEU A 75 14.15 -3.38 2.64
C LEU A 75 15.22 -3.00 3.68
N GLU A 76 14.85 -2.22 4.69
CA GLU A 76 15.74 -1.83 5.81
C GLU A 76 15.43 -2.62 7.08
N SER A 77 14.33 -3.39 7.10
CA SER A 77 13.85 -4.10 8.28
C SER A 77 14.59 -5.39 8.53
N ASN A 78 14.70 -5.79 9.79
CA ASN A 78 15.31 -7.05 10.18
C ASN A 78 14.35 -8.24 9.97
N PHE A 79 14.93 -9.39 9.66
CA PHE A 79 14.20 -10.66 9.66
C PHE A 79 13.57 -10.96 11.02
N ILE A 80 12.34 -11.44 11.00
CA ILE A 80 11.64 -11.90 12.20
C ILE A 80 11.24 -13.36 12.02
N ASP A 81 11.73 -14.23 12.90
CA ASP A 81 11.24 -15.60 12.99
C ASP A 81 9.84 -15.60 13.63
N LEU A 82 8.84 -15.84 12.80
CA LEU A 82 7.44 -15.91 13.21
C LEU A 82 6.96 -17.35 13.42
N LYS A 83 7.88 -18.33 13.51
CA LYS A 83 7.56 -19.72 13.87
C LYS A 83 7.01 -19.73 15.28
N GLY A 84 5.73 -19.64 15.43
CA GLY A 84 5.10 -19.62 16.74
C GLY A 84 3.59 -19.41 16.67
N LYS A 85 3.05 -18.83 17.73
CA LYS A 85 1.60 -18.64 17.97
C LYS A 85 0.78 -18.05 16.81
N TYR A 86 1.41 -17.32 15.91
CA TYR A 86 0.72 -16.58 14.82
C TYR A 86 0.92 -17.20 13.43
N GLY A 87 1.68 -18.30 13.30
CA GLY A 87 2.00 -18.89 12.01
C GLY A 87 2.88 -18.01 11.12
N SER A 88 3.24 -18.52 9.96
CA SER A 88 4.00 -17.77 8.96
C SER A 88 3.09 -16.83 8.17
N LYS A 89 3.47 -15.55 8.09
CA LYS A 89 2.79 -14.60 7.18
C LYS A 89 2.96 -15.01 5.72
N TYR A 90 4.06 -15.70 5.40
CA TYR A 90 4.31 -16.22 4.06
C TYR A 90 3.31 -17.31 3.70
N ASP A 91 3.11 -18.29 4.58
CA ASP A 91 2.11 -19.34 4.35
C ASP A 91 0.69 -18.76 4.28
N SER A 92 0.41 -17.70 5.06
CA SER A 92 -0.84 -16.95 4.96
C SER A 92 -1.01 -16.26 3.60
N LEU A 93 0.06 -15.72 3.02
CA LEU A 93 0.04 -15.15 1.66
C LEU A 93 -0.27 -16.24 0.64
N ILE A 94 0.44 -17.37 0.67
CA ILE A 94 0.21 -18.52 -0.21
C ILE A 94 -1.25 -18.97 -0.15
N ASN A 95 -1.79 -19.15 1.06
CA ASN A 95 -3.19 -19.55 1.24
C ASN A 95 -4.18 -18.52 0.69
N LYS A 96 -3.92 -17.23 0.86
CA LYS A 96 -4.77 -16.16 0.30
C LYS A 96 -4.77 -16.15 -1.23
N LEU A 97 -3.62 -16.41 -1.85
CA LEU A 97 -3.52 -16.50 -3.32
C LEU A 97 -4.19 -17.75 -3.91
N GLN A 98 -4.62 -18.68 -3.06
CA GLN A 98 -5.45 -19.84 -3.44
C GLN A 98 -6.95 -19.61 -3.21
N ASP A 99 -7.33 -18.52 -2.53
CA ASP A 99 -8.74 -18.20 -2.27
C ASP A 99 -9.40 -17.65 -3.55
N PRO A 100 -10.45 -18.31 -4.08
CA PRO A 100 -11.14 -17.85 -5.30
C PRO A 100 -11.66 -16.41 -5.21
N LYS A 101 -12.05 -15.94 -4.01
CA LYS A 101 -12.52 -14.56 -3.81
C LYS A 101 -11.40 -13.55 -3.94
N ILE A 102 -10.19 -13.92 -3.56
CA ILE A 102 -9.01 -13.05 -3.71
C ILE A 102 -8.56 -13.05 -5.18
N ILE A 103 -8.52 -14.23 -5.81
CA ILE A 103 -8.21 -14.38 -7.23
C ILE A 103 -9.15 -13.51 -8.09
N ASP A 104 -10.46 -13.63 -7.90
CA ASP A 104 -11.47 -12.83 -8.62
C ASP A 104 -11.24 -11.30 -8.48
N LYS A 105 -10.79 -10.85 -7.32
CA LYS A 105 -10.46 -9.43 -7.09
C LYS A 105 -9.18 -9.01 -7.80
N LEU A 106 -8.15 -9.84 -7.77
CA LEU A 106 -6.86 -9.53 -8.40
C LEU A 106 -6.95 -9.54 -9.92
N GLU A 107 -7.71 -10.47 -10.50
CA GLU A 107 -7.96 -10.56 -11.95
C GLU A 107 -8.78 -9.37 -12.49
N LYS A 108 -9.54 -8.68 -11.65
CA LYS A 108 -10.26 -7.44 -12.00
C LYS A 108 -9.36 -6.20 -12.08
N ILE A 109 -8.12 -6.28 -11.62
CA ILE A 109 -7.16 -5.19 -11.78
C ILE A 109 -6.76 -5.13 -13.26
N THR A 110 -7.16 -4.11 -13.98
CA THR A 110 -6.84 -3.95 -15.41
C THR A 110 -5.45 -3.39 -15.62
N ASP A 111 -5.06 -2.41 -14.80
CA ASP A 111 -3.77 -1.72 -14.92
C ASP A 111 -3.15 -1.47 -13.54
N VAL A 112 -1.82 -1.47 -13.50
CA VAL A 112 -1.03 -1.06 -12.34
C VAL A 112 -0.06 0.01 -12.80
N GLU A 113 -0.13 1.17 -12.20
CA GLU A 113 0.70 2.33 -12.54
C GLU A 113 1.69 2.65 -11.41
N ASN A 114 2.87 3.10 -11.78
CA ASN A 114 3.85 3.66 -10.86
C ASN A 114 4.13 5.13 -11.18
N LEU A 115 3.06 5.86 -11.49
CA LEU A 115 3.09 7.29 -11.81
C LEU A 115 3.04 8.14 -10.54
N ASP A 116 3.37 9.41 -10.68
CA ASP A 116 2.99 10.41 -9.72
C ASP A 116 1.46 10.51 -9.63
N TYR A 117 0.91 10.82 -8.44
CA TYR A 117 -0.53 10.90 -8.26
C TYR A 117 -1.16 12.01 -9.10
N THR A 118 -0.45 13.10 -9.34
CA THR A 118 -0.91 14.21 -10.19
C THR A 118 -1.03 13.77 -11.65
N ASP A 119 -0.02 13.08 -12.16
CA ASP A 119 -0.02 12.53 -13.53
C ASP A 119 -1.11 11.44 -13.66
N LEU A 120 -1.29 10.62 -12.63
CA LEU A 120 -2.31 9.58 -12.62
C LEU A 120 -3.72 10.17 -12.64
N ILE A 121 -3.99 11.19 -11.82
CA ILE A 121 -5.28 11.88 -11.81
C ILE A 121 -5.54 12.50 -13.19
N LEU A 122 -4.58 13.22 -13.75
CA LEU A 122 -4.71 13.84 -15.09
C LEU A 122 -4.97 12.81 -16.19
N LYS A 123 -4.29 11.65 -16.14
CA LYS A 123 -4.41 10.58 -17.12
C LYS A 123 -5.80 9.95 -17.14
N TYR A 124 -6.40 9.73 -15.96
CA TYR A 124 -7.63 8.95 -15.83
C TYR A 124 -8.88 9.78 -15.51
N ASP A 125 -8.77 11.11 -15.33
CA ASP A 125 -9.92 11.93 -15.00
C ASP A 125 -10.94 12.00 -16.14
N SER A 126 -12.15 11.57 -15.84
CA SER A 126 -13.31 11.66 -16.73
C SER A 126 -14.60 11.71 -15.90
N PRO A 127 -15.74 12.12 -16.47
CA PRO A 127 -17.03 12.13 -15.76
C PRO A 127 -17.47 10.76 -15.23
N THR A 128 -16.92 9.67 -15.76
CA THR A 128 -17.22 8.29 -15.36
C THR A 128 -16.18 7.68 -14.42
N THR A 129 -15.09 8.40 -14.14
CA THR A 129 -14.04 7.92 -13.25
C THR A 129 -14.44 8.09 -11.78
N PHE A 130 -14.12 7.09 -10.97
CA PHE A 130 -14.18 7.16 -9.53
C PHE A 130 -12.78 6.96 -8.96
N PHE A 131 -12.30 7.92 -8.19
CA PHE A 131 -11.02 7.84 -7.49
C PHE A 131 -11.26 7.48 -6.01
N TYR A 132 -10.71 6.34 -5.56
CA TYR A 132 -10.50 6.12 -4.14
C TYR A 132 -9.08 6.57 -3.81
N VAL A 133 -8.95 7.54 -2.92
CA VAL A 133 -7.70 8.23 -2.62
C VAL A 133 -7.32 7.99 -1.17
N ASP A 134 -6.18 7.33 -0.96
CA ASP A 134 -5.66 6.94 0.36
C ASP A 134 -4.17 7.36 0.43
N PRO A 135 -3.90 8.67 0.62
CA PRO A 135 -2.53 9.20 0.69
C PRO A 135 -1.90 8.90 2.05
N PRO A 136 -0.57 9.13 2.21
CA PRO A 136 0.00 9.28 3.54
C PRO A 136 -0.79 10.31 4.34
N TYR A 137 -1.13 10.01 5.59
CA TYR A 137 -1.96 10.93 6.36
C TYR A 137 -1.12 12.05 6.97
N TRP A 138 -1.72 13.21 7.15
CA TRP A 138 -1.08 14.41 7.72
C TRP A 138 -0.32 14.09 9.02
N LYS A 139 0.97 14.46 9.10
CA LYS A 139 1.91 14.16 10.18
C LYS A 139 2.22 12.67 10.38
N THR A 140 1.96 11.84 9.37
CA THR A 140 2.37 10.43 9.37
C THR A 140 3.19 10.07 8.13
N GLU A 141 3.59 11.06 7.35
CA GLU A 141 4.34 10.93 6.10
C GLU A 141 5.62 10.13 6.33
N ASP A 142 6.34 10.41 7.41
CA ASP A 142 7.58 9.71 7.79
C ASP A 142 7.44 8.21 8.05
N TYR A 143 6.21 7.69 8.17
CA TYR A 143 5.99 6.24 8.32
C TYR A 143 6.23 5.47 7.02
N TYR A 144 6.30 6.18 5.90
CA TYR A 144 6.51 5.60 4.57
C TYR A 144 7.85 6.10 4.02
N SER A 145 8.85 5.23 3.90
CA SER A 145 10.23 5.60 3.56
C SER A 145 10.53 5.74 2.06
N ASN A 146 9.55 5.46 1.20
CA ASN A 146 9.78 5.32 -0.25
C ASN A 146 9.00 6.33 -1.08
N HIS A 147 8.71 7.51 -0.53
CA HIS A 147 8.06 8.60 -1.26
C HIS A 147 8.56 9.95 -0.72
N ASP A 148 8.48 10.94 -1.56
CA ASP A 148 8.80 12.33 -1.24
C ASP A 148 7.51 13.13 -0.92
N PHE A 149 6.47 12.48 -0.39
CA PHE A 149 5.19 13.12 -0.08
C PHE A 149 5.33 13.94 1.20
N ASP A 150 5.12 15.24 1.12
CA ASP A 150 5.29 16.19 2.20
C ASP A 150 4.02 17.04 2.45
N SER A 151 4.15 18.09 3.26
CA SER A 151 3.03 18.98 3.60
C SER A 151 2.44 19.69 2.38
N ASP A 152 3.25 20.05 1.39
CA ASP A 152 2.80 20.75 0.19
C ASP A 152 2.05 19.82 -0.76
N ASP A 153 2.39 18.52 -0.74
CA ASP A 153 1.69 17.50 -1.50
C ASP A 153 0.24 17.32 -1.05
N HIS A 154 -0.05 17.51 0.23
CA HIS A 154 -1.43 17.44 0.72
C HIS A 154 -2.31 18.54 0.12
N ASP A 155 -1.85 19.79 0.06
CA ASP A 155 -2.55 20.90 -0.56
C ASP A 155 -2.68 20.68 -2.08
N THR A 156 -1.61 20.24 -2.72
CA THR A 156 -1.57 19.90 -4.14
C THR A 156 -2.60 18.83 -4.48
N LEU A 157 -2.64 17.74 -3.70
CA LEU A 157 -3.61 16.65 -3.88
C LEU A 157 -5.05 17.17 -3.79
N VAL A 158 -5.37 17.92 -2.74
CA VAL A 158 -6.71 18.50 -2.55
C VAL A 158 -7.06 19.47 -3.69
N THR A 159 -6.10 20.26 -4.16
CA THR A 159 -6.29 21.15 -5.29
C THR A 159 -6.64 20.41 -6.58
N HIS A 160 -5.98 19.27 -6.85
CA HIS A 160 -6.33 18.40 -7.96
C HIS A 160 -7.74 17.80 -7.79
N LEU A 161 -8.07 17.27 -6.60
CA LEU A 161 -9.37 16.65 -6.32
C LEU A 161 -10.54 17.64 -6.46
N LYS A 162 -10.33 18.92 -6.16
CA LYS A 162 -11.35 19.98 -6.39
C LYS A 162 -11.65 20.23 -7.86
N ARG A 163 -10.77 19.84 -8.78
CA ARG A 163 -10.84 20.16 -10.23
C ARG A 163 -11.23 18.97 -11.09
N ILE A 164 -11.24 17.75 -10.55
CA ILE A 164 -11.58 16.55 -11.33
C ILE A 164 -13.02 16.62 -11.84
N LYS A 165 -13.25 15.99 -12.98
CA LYS A 165 -14.57 15.79 -13.59
C LYS A 165 -15.29 14.58 -13.00
N GLY A 166 -14.52 13.65 -12.49
CA GLY A 166 -14.98 12.41 -11.90
C GLY A 166 -15.44 12.57 -10.46
N LYS A 167 -15.65 11.42 -9.82
CA LYS A 167 -16.00 11.34 -8.41
C LYS A 167 -14.78 10.90 -7.60
N PHE A 168 -14.70 11.34 -6.34
CA PHE A 168 -13.70 10.82 -5.41
C PHE A 168 -14.27 10.47 -4.04
N ALA A 169 -13.58 9.53 -3.38
CA ALA A 169 -13.67 9.30 -1.95
C ALA A 169 -12.24 9.34 -1.39
N LEU A 170 -11.97 10.33 -0.54
CA LEU A 170 -10.68 10.56 0.12
C LEU A 170 -10.74 10.01 1.54
N SER A 171 -9.88 9.02 1.84
CA SER A 171 -9.66 8.52 3.20
C SER A 171 -8.61 9.37 3.91
N TYR A 172 -8.90 9.81 5.15
CA TYR A 172 -7.99 10.68 5.90
C TYR A 172 -8.18 10.60 7.41
N TYR A 173 -7.19 11.10 8.18
CA TYR A 173 -7.40 11.46 9.58
C TYR A 173 -7.80 12.93 9.69
N ASP A 174 -8.55 13.27 10.75
CA ASP A 174 -8.96 14.64 11.00
C ASP A 174 -7.79 15.54 11.41
N PHE A 175 -7.73 16.74 10.83
CA PHE A 175 -6.80 17.80 11.19
C PHE A 175 -7.37 19.17 10.81
N ASP A 176 -6.88 20.23 11.45
CA ASP A 176 -7.52 21.56 11.44
C ASP A 176 -7.74 22.13 10.02
N LEU A 177 -6.76 22.01 9.12
CA LEU A 177 -6.86 22.59 7.76
C LEU A 177 -7.79 21.80 6.82
N LEU A 178 -8.13 20.55 7.14
CA LEU A 178 -8.89 19.69 6.23
C LEU A 178 -10.30 20.25 5.96
N SER A 179 -10.95 20.82 6.98
CA SER A 179 -12.27 21.46 6.84
C SER A 179 -12.23 22.79 6.08
N GLU A 180 -11.09 23.48 6.05
CA GLU A 180 -10.88 24.65 5.22
C GLU A 180 -10.66 24.24 3.77
N TRP A 181 -9.92 23.17 3.54
CA TRP A 181 -9.64 22.65 2.21
C TRP A 181 -10.87 22.00 1.56
N LEU A 182 -11.63 21.22 2.31
CA LEU A 182 -12.81 20.49 1.85
C LEU A 182 -14.03 20.80 2.76
N PRO A 183 -14.66 21.98 2.60
CA PRO A 183 -15.73 22.42 3.51
C PRO A 183 -16.92 21.45 3.54
N LYS A 184 -17.47 21.24 4.73
CA LYS A 184 -18.58 20.29 4.98
C LYS A 184 -19.91 20.68 4.31
N ASP A 185 -20.07 21.92 3.90
CA ASP A 185 -21.21 22.40 3.12
C ASP A 185 -21.14 22.06 1.63
N LYS A 186 -19.94 21.67 1.12
CA LYS A 186 -19.69 21.29 -0.28
C LYS A 186 -19.34 19.83 -0.48
N TYR A 187 -18.80 19.19 0.54
CA TYR A 187 -18.33 17.80 0.48
C TYR A 187 -19.05 16.98 1.54
N ARG A 188 -19.40 15.76 1.19
CA ARG A 188 -19.97 14.81 2.13
C ARG A 188 -18.86 14.20 2.97
N TRP A 189 -19.01 14.26 4.30
CA TRP A 189 -18.08 13.72 5.28
C TRP A 189 -18.74 12.58 6.04
N GLU A 190 -18.09 11.42 6.04
CA GLU A 190 -18.42 10.29 6.89
C GLU A 190 -17.25 10.04 7.83
N SER A 191 -17.53 9.57 9.04
CA SER A 191 -16.49 9.28 10.02
C SER A 191 -16.70 7.92 10.67
N LYS A 192 -15.60 7.24 11.00
CA LYS A 192 -15.60 5.96 11.71
C LYS A 192 -14.55 5.94 12.80
N GLU A 193 -14.97 5.65 14.03
CA GLU A 193 -14.05 5.36 15.13
C GLU A 193 -13.48 3.95 14.99
N PHE A 194 -12.19 3.81 15.25
CA PHE A 194 -11.49 2.53 15.30
C PHE A 194 -10.49 2.48 16.46
N ASN A 195 -10.13 1.28 16.89
CA ASN A 195 -9.10 1.09 17.90
C ASN A 195 -7.72 1.05 17.23
N LYS A 196 -6.83 1.97 17.59
CA LYS A 196 -5.45 1.97 17.06
C LYS A 196 -4.71 0.74 17.56
N ALA A 197 -4.20 -0.07 16.64
CA ALA A 197 -3.41 -1.26 16.97
C ALA A 197 -2.03 -0.91 17.56
N ALA A 198 -1.44 0.21 17.12
CA ALA A 198 -0.16 0.71 17.62
C ALA A 198 -0.29 1.17 19.07
N GLY A 199 0.60 0.67 19.95
CA GLY A 199 0.63 1.02 21.36
C GLY A 199 -0.36 0.22 22.25
N ALA A 200 -1.00 -0.82 21.74
CA ALA A 200 -1.82 -1.70 22.55
C ALA A 200 -0.98 -2.37 23.66
N GLN A 201 -1.23 -2.03 24.91
CA GLN A 201 -0.64 -2.67 26.08
C GLN A 201 -1.67 -3.59 26.73
N LYS A 202 -1.23 -4.81 27.10
CA LYS A 202 -2.10 -5.77 27.80
C LYS A 202 -2.69 -5.13 29.07
N GLY A 203 -4.03 -5.06 29.14
CA GLY A 203 -4.74 -4.50 30.30
C GLY A 203 -4.99 -2.97 30.27
N LYS A 204 -4.54 -2.25 29.25
CA LYS A 204 -4.85 -0.83 29.05
C LYS A 204 -5.90 -0.63 27.94
N LYS A 205 -6.73 0.42 28.10
CA LYS A 205 -7.70 0.82 27.10
C LYS A 205 -6.96 1.25 25.83
N GLN A 206 -7.32 0.68 24.69
CA GLN A 206 -6.72 1.05 23.41
C GLN A 206 -7.05 2.50 23.04
N ASN A 207 -6.07 3.21 22.49
CA ASN A 207 -6.31 4.55 21.94
C ASN A 207 -7.25 4.44 20.73
N LYS A 208 -8.24 5.29 20.68
CA LYS A 208 -9.15 5.43 19.53
C LYS A 208 -8.56 6.39 18.50
N GLY A 209 -8.84 6.12 17.24
CA GLY A 209 -8.65 7.03 16.14
C GLY A 209 -9.97 7.24 15.40
N THR A 210 -10.08 8.36 14.71
CA THR A 210 -11.22 8.64 13.81
C THR A 210 -10.68 8.71 12.40
N GLU A 211 -11.21 7.86 11.54
CA GLU A 211 -10.94 7.89 10.10
C GLU A 211 -12.12 8.58 9.40
N LEU A 212 -11.80 9.44 8.47
CA LEU A 212 -12.75 10.20 7.67
C LEU A 212 -12.81 9.64 6.26
N LEU A 213 -13.98 9.70 5.65
CA LEU A 213 -14.18 9.51 4.22
C LEU A 213 -14.87 10.75 3.67
N ILE A 214 -14.18 11.51 2.83
CA ILE A 214 -14.65 12.76 2.25
C ILE A 214 -14.93 12.56 0.77
N MET A 215 -16.11 12.95 0.32
CA MET A 215 -16.63 12.65 -1.01
C MET A 215 -17.20 13.89 -1.69
N ASN A 216 -17.13 13.96 -3.03
CA ASN A 216 -17.72 15.03 -3.85
C ASN A 216 -19.07 14.63 -4.48
N TYR A 217 -19.73 13.58 -3.96
CA TYR A 217 -20.99 13.08 -4.50
C TYR A 217 -21.97 12.70 -3.41
#